data_e6eb06b47265838c3603d45565d33110
#
_entry.id   e6eb06b47265838c3603d45565d33110
#
_cell.length_a   1.000
_cell.length_b   1.000
_cell.length_c   1.000
_cell.angle_alpha   90.00
_cell.angle_beta   90.00
_cell.angle_gamma   90.00
#
_symmetry.space_group_name_H-M   'P 1'
#
loop_
_entity.id
_entity.type
_entity.pdbx_description
1 polymer ?
#
loop_
_entity_poly.entity_id
_entity_poly.type
_entity_poly.pdbx_seq_one_letter_code
_entity_poly.pdbx_strand_id
1 'polypeptide(L)'
;MTRPSVTVVTPFHAQRRANGMLERAAASVRAQTVPVHHVLAEDIHHLGAAITRAHGLHLVDTEWVAFLDSDDEMDRDHVEQLLACAKETGADYVYPWFRVVGGSDPFPMFFGKPFDPSAPNSTTITILVRTELAKEVGFARDPNVQVSGEDFQFTLGCIAAGAKIVHHPARTWTWHHGAHNSSGLPDRGDARPGNRRPRRR
;
A
#
# COMPACT_ATOMS: atom_id res chain seq x y z
N MET A 1 -8.84 24.94 -13.22
CA MET A 1 -8.09 23.90 -12.48
C MET A 1 -8.48 22.56 -13.09
N THR A 2 -7.51 21.76 -13.53
CA THR A 2 -7.78 20.40 -14.02
C THR A 2 -8.26 19.53 -12.86
N ARG A 3 -9.30 18.73 -13.11
CA ARG A 3 -9.79 17.75 -12.11
C ARG A 3 -8.66 16.75 -11.81
N PRO A 4 -8.39 16.41 -10.53
CA PRO A 4 -7.43 15.37 -10.21
C PRO A 4 -7.77 14.05 -10.91
N SER A 5 -6.76 13.37 -11.45
CA SER A 5 -6.91 12.07 -12.11
C SER A 5 -6.67 10.90 -11.16
N VAL A 6 -6.19 11.17 -9.94
CA VAL A 6 -5.82 10.19 -8.92
C VAL A 6 -6.52 10.50 -7.60
N THR A 7 -7.03 9.47 -6.95
CA THR A 7 -7.43 9.48 -5.55
C THR A 7 -6.46 8.60 -4.74
N VAL A 8 -5.91 9.14 -3.66
CA VAL A 8 -5.16 8.34 -2.67
C VAL A 8 -6.14 7.88 -1.60
N VAL A 9 -6.15 6.58 -1.29
CA VAL A 9 -6.96 5.99 -0.21
C VAL A 9 -6.04 5.60 0.94
N THR A 10 -6.30 6.14 2.13
CA THR A 10 -5.56 5.82 3.36
C THR A 10 -6.51 5.19 4.37
N PRO A 11 -6.44 3.86 4.61
CA PRO A 11 -7.17 3.23 5.68
C PRO A 11 -6.51 3.54 7.03
N PHE A 12 -7.31 3.81 8.06
CA PHE A 12 -6.77 4.06 9.40
C PHE A 12 -7.76 3.66 10.49
N HIS A 13 -7.27 3.50 11.71
CA HIS A 13 -8.06 3.37 12.93
C HIS A 13 -7.73 4.52 13.90
N ALA A 14 -8.59 4.77 14.86
CA ALA A 14 -8.52 5.94 15.75
C ALA A 14 -7.14 6.14 16.43
N GLN A 15 -6.43 5.05 16.78
CA GLN A 15 -5.10 5.12 17.37
C GLN A 15 -4.06 5.76 16.43
N ARG A 16 -4.16 5.54 15.12
CA ARG A 16 -3.25 6.15 14.13
C ARG A 16 -3.42 7.67 14.06
N ARG A 17 -4.63 8.14 14.28
CA ARG A 17 -4.91 9.58 14.43
C ARG A 17 -4.33 10.11 15.74
N ALA A 18 -4.54 9.41 16.86
CA ALA A 18 -4.11 9.86 18.19
C ALA A 18 -2.57 9.94 18.34
N ASN A 19 -1.80 9.10 17.64
CA ASN A 19 -0.33 9.08 17.72
C ASN A 19 0.36 9.90 16.62
N GLY A 20 -0.38 10.64 15.80
CA GLY A 20 0.15 11.51 14.75
C GLY A 20 0.59 10.82 13.46
N MET A 21 0.52 9.49 13.36
CA MET A 21 0.90 8.76 12.15
C MET A 21 0.02 9.13 10.96
N LEU A 22 -1.30 9.17 11.15
CA LEU A 22 -2.23 9.57 10.10
C LEU A 22 -1.96 10.99 9.58
N GLU A 23 -1.61 11.94 10.47
CA GLU A 23 -1.30 13.31 10.02
C GLU A 23 -0.03 13.36 9.18
N ARG A 24 0.99 12.57 9.51
CA ARG A 24 2.20 12.43 8.72
C ARG A 24 1.90 11.86 7.32
N ALA A 25 1.15 10.76 7.25
CA ALA A 25 0.70 10.18 5.99
C ALA A 25 -0.11 11.20 5.15
N ALA A 26 -1.10 11.85 5.77
CA ALA A 26 -1.93 12.84 5.09
C ALA A 26 -1.15 14.08 4.64
N ALA A 27 -0.13 14.50 5.37
CA ALA A 27 0.75 15.59 4.98
C ALA A 27 1.54 15.22 3.71
N SER A 28 2.04 13.99 3.60
CA SER A 28 2.75 13.51 2.41
C SER A 28 1.86 13.47 1.16
N VAL A 29 0.58 13.12 1.33
CA VAL A 29 -0.40 13.17 0.23
C VAL A 29 -0.72 14.61 -0.19
N ARG A 30 -0.90 15.53 0.76
CA ARG A 30 -1.11 16.96 0.44
C ARG A 30 0.08 17.61 -0.25
N ALA A 31 1.29 17.06 -0.06
CA ALA A 31 2.52 17.57 -0.63
C ALA A 31 2.81 17.09 -2.06
N GLN A 32 1.94 16.28 -2.67
CA GLN A 32 2.15 15.76 -4.02
C GLN A 32 2.30 16.87 -5.05
N THR A 33 3.19 16.69 -6.03
CA THR A 33 3.46 17.65 -7.12
C THR A 33 2.31 17.74 -8.12
N VAL A 34 1.47 16.72 -8.19
CA VAL A 34 0.25 16.70 -9.02
C VAL A 34 -1.00 16.76 -8.15
N PRO A 35 -2.11 17.33 -8.64
CA PRO A 35 -3.36 17.35 -7.89
C PRO A 35 -3.89 15.93 -7.63
N VAL A 36 -4.20 15.63 -6.36
CA VAL A 36 -4.80 14.37 -5.94
C VAL A 36 -6.00 14.63 -5.05
N HIS A 37 -7.01 13.75 -5.10
CA HIS A 37 -7.99 13.61 -4.03
C HIS A 37 -7.44 12.71 -2.93
N HIS A 38 -7.86 12.93 -1.69
CA HIS A 38 -7.47 12.08 -0.56
C HIS A 38 -8.72 11.58 0.16
N VAL A 39 -8.90 10.27 0.19
CA VAL A 39 -9.95 9.58 0.95
C VAL A 39 -9.32 8.98 2.21
N LEU A 40 -9.71 9.48 3.37
CA LEU A 40 -9.37 8.93 4.68
C LEU A 40 -10.49 7.98 5.11
N ALA A 41 -10.23 6.67 5.07
CA ALA A 41 -11.19 5.63 5.43
C ALA A 41 -10.95 5.16 6.88
N GLU A 42 -11.89 5.43 7.78
CA GLU A 42 -11.77 5.06 9.20
C GLU A 42 -12.36 3.68 9.47
N ASP A 43 -11.60 2.82 10.12
CA ASP A 43 -12.04 1.52 10.61
C ASP A 43 -12.73 1.65 11.97
N ILE A 44 -13.95 2.18 11.97
CA ILE A 44 -14.74 2.38 13.19
C ILE A 44 -15.29 1.08 13.79
N HIS A 45 -15.33 0.00 13.00
CA HIS A 45 -15.88 -1.28 13.42
C HIS A 45 -14.82 -2.36 13.63
N HIS A 46 -13.51 -2.01 13.53
CA HIS A 46 -12.39 -2.93 13.67
C HIS A 46 -12.45 -4.13 12.71
N LEU A 47 -12.85 -3.86 11.47
CA LEU A 47 -12.98 -4.87 10.41
C LEU A 47 -11.67 -5.17 9.67
N GLY A 48 -10.63 -4.37 9.93
CA GLY A 48 -9.30 -4.52 9.37
C GLY A 48 -9.05 -3.76 8.07
N ALA A 49 -7.79 -3.74 7.64
CA ALA A 49 -7.31 -2.90 6.55
C ALA A 49 -7.99 -3.21 5.20
N ALA A 50 -8.22 -4.49 4.88
CA ALA A 50 -8.85 -4.90 3.63
C ALA A 50 -10.24 -4.27 3.44
N ILE A 51 -11.11 -4.39 4.45
CA ILE A 51 -12.48 -3.86 4.39
C ILE A 51 -12.45 -2.34 4.39
N THR A 52 -11.58 -1.75 5.18
CA THR A 52 -11.43 -0.30 5.26
C THR A 52 -10.94 0.28 3.92
N ARG A 53 -10.00 -0.39 3.23
CA ARG A 53 -9.58 -0.03 1.87
C ARG A 53 -10.73 -0.18 0.88
N ALA A 54 -11.52 -1.27 0.97
CA ALA A 54 -12.69 -1.47 0.11
C ALA A 54 -13.72 -0.35 0.26
N HIS A 55 -14.00 0.09 1.49
CA HIS A 55 -14.89 1.23 1.76
C HIS A 55 -14.33 2.52 1.15
N GLY A 56 -13.02 2.79 1.33
CA GLY A 56 -12.38 3.94 0.71
C GLY A 56 -12.41 3.89 -0.82
N LEU A 57 -12.14 2.73 -1.41
CA LEU A 57 -12.18 2.51 -2.86
C LEU A 57 -13.57 2.74 -3.46
N HIS A 58 -14.63 2.42 -2.73
CA HIS A 58 -16.01 2.68 -3.18
C HIS A 58 -16.27 4.17 -3.42
N LEU A 59 -15.59 5.07 -2.71
CA LEU A 59 -15.73 6.53 -2.83
C LEU A 59 -14.87 7.13 -3.96
N VAL A 60 -14.03 6.34 -4.61
CA VAL A 60 -13.14 6.81 -5.68
C VAL A 60 -13.90 6.96 -6.98
N ASP A 61 -13.78 8.14 -7.61
CA ASP A 61 -14.40 8.46 -8.92
C ASP A 61 -13.38 8.98 -9.96
N THR A 62 -12.09 8.92 -9.63
CA THR A 62 -10.96 9.27 -10.50
C THR A 62 -10.55 8.09 -11.37
N GLU A 63 -9.79 8.35 -12.45
CA GLU A 63 -9.28 7.32 -13.37
C GLU A 63 -8.36 6.32 -12.66
N TRP A 64 -7.56 6.82 -11.70
CA TRP A 64 -6.58 6.05 -10.96
C TRP A 64 -6.84 6.13 -9.46
N VAL A 65 -6.52 5.04 -8.78
CA VAL A 65 -6.44 5.00 -7.32
C VAL A 65 -5.02 4.60 -6.89
N ALA A 66 -4.53 5.28 -5.86
CA ALA A 66 -3.33 4.89 -5.14
C ALA A 66 -3.70 4.56 -3.69
N PHE A 67 -2.90 3.71 -3.05
CA PHE A 67 -3.09 3.38 -1.64
C PHE A 67 -1.87 3.80 -0.84
N LEU A 68 -2.09 4.24 0.39
CA LEU A 68 -1.05 4.59 1.35
C LEU A 68 -1.50 4.13 2.73
N ASP A 69 -0.68 3.35 3.42
CA ASP A 69 -0.95 3.00 4.81
C ASP A 69 -0.78 4.21 5.74
N SER A 70 -1.59 4.26 6.79
CA SER A 70 -1.68 5.42 7.69
C SER A 70 -0.45 5.67 8.56
N ASP A 71 0.56 4.82 8.48
CA ASP A 71 1.85 4.92 9.17
C ASP A 71 3.03 5.17 8.22
N ASP A 72 2.78 5.26 6.91
CA ASP A 72 3.79 5.45 5.88
C ASP A 72 3.76 6.86 5.25
N GLU A 73 4.72 7.15 4.38
CA GLU A 73 4.84 8.46 3.71
C GLU A 73 5.18 8.29 2.22
N MET A 74 4.53 9.07 1.37
CA MET A 74 4.89 9.23 -0.04
C MET A 74 5.92 10.35 -0.21
N ASP A 75 6.87 10.20 -1.14
CA ASP A 75 7.69 11.32 -1.63
C ASP A 75 6.80 12.31 -2.38
N ARG A 76 7.23 13.56 -2.49
CA ARG A 76 6.43 14.62 -3.10
C ARG A 76 6.03 14.37 -4.55
N ASP A 77 6.81 13.62 -5.29
CA ASP A 77 6.64 13.31 -6.70
C ASP A 77 6.20 11.84 -6.95
N HIS A 78 5.81 11.13 -5.90
CA HIS A 78 5.41 9.73 -5.97
C HIS A 78 4.32 9.49 -7.02
N VAL A 79 3.19 10.20 -6.90
CA VAL A 79 2.05 10.02 -7.82
C VAL A 79 2.42 10.45 -9.24
N GLU A 80 3.18 11.52 -9.41
CA GLU A 80 3.66 11.99 -10.72
C GLU A 80 4.52 10.92 -11.42
N GLN A 81 5.48 10.33 -10.70
CA GLN A 81 6.35 9.29 -11.24
C GLN A 81 5.56 8.04 -11.66
N LEU A 82 4.60 7.60 -10.84
CA LEU A 82 3.81 6.41 -11.16
C LEU A 82 2.86 6.66 -12.34
N LEU A 83 2.25 7.85 -12.45
CA LEU A 83 1.45 8.23 -13.61
C LEU A 83 2.29 8.28 -14.90
N ALA A 84 3.49 8.84 -14.82
CA ALA A 84 4.41 8.88 -15.95
C ALA A 84 4.78 7.45 -16.41
N CYS A 85 5.13 6.58 -15.46
CA CYS A 85 5.41 5.17 -15.73
C CYS A 85 4.21 4.44 -16.35
N ALA A 86 3.00 4.62 -15.81
CA ALA A 86 1.79 4.03 -16.36
C ALA A 86 1.53 4.48 -17.80
N LYS A 87 1.69 5.78 -18.08
CA LYS A 87 1.52 6.36 -19.41
C LYS A 87 2.55 5.83 -20.41
N GLU A 88 3.81 5.77 -20.01
CA GLU A 88 4.92 5.32 -20.87
C GLU A 88 4.80 3.84 -21.22
N THR A 89 4.45 3.03 -20.23
CA THR A 89 4.42 1.57 -20.39
C THR A 89 3.05 1.04 -20.82
N GLY A 90 1.97 1.81 -20.68
CA GLY A 90 0.60 1.33 -20.85
C GLY A 90 0.19 0.35 -19.73
N ALA A 91 0.74 0.50 -18.52
CA ALA A 91 0.41 -0.35 -17.38
C ALA A 91 -0.96 -0.01 -16.81
N ASP A 92 -1.63 -1.03 -16.26
CA ASP A 92 -2.87 -0.90 -15.49
C ASP A 92 -2.59 -0.83 -13.98
N TYR A 93 -1.42 -1.33 -13.58
CA TYR A 93 -0.95 -1.39 -12.20
C TYR A 93 0.55 -1.08 -12.18
N VAL A 94 0.95 -0.06 -11.42
CA VAL A 94 2.35 0.34 -11.22
C VAL A 94 2.69 0.26 -9.75
N TYR A 95 3.77 -0.46 -9.41
CA TYR A 95 4.30 -0.48 -8.05
C TYR A 95 5.74 0.06 -8.02
N PRO A 96 6.02 0.99 -7.10
CA PRO A 96 7.37 1.50 -6.88
C PRO A 96 8.11 0.64 -5.85
N TRP A 97 9.32 1.09 -5.49
CA TRP A 97 10.01 0.56 -4.33
C TRP A 97 9.97 1.54 -3.16
N PHE A 98 10.49 1.10 -2.02
CA PHE A 98 10.41 1.81 -0.75
C PHE A 98 11.79 1.98 -0.08
N ARG A 99 11.87 2.93 0.83
CA ARG A 99 12.88 3.01 1.88
C ARG A 99 12.26 2.47 3.17
N VAL A 100 13.07 1.85 4.03
CA VAL A 100 12.61 1.36 5.33
C VAL A 100 13.23 2.21 6.44
N VAL A 101 12.40 2.67 7.36
CA VAL A 101 12.81 3.33 8.60
C VAL A 101 12.45 2.42 9.76
N GLY A 102 13.42 2.15 10.67
CA GLY A 102 13.23 1.25 11.81
C GLY A 102 13.37 -0.23 11.48
N GLY A 103 13.91 -0.56 10.32
CA GLY A 103 14.11 -1.95 9.89
C GLY A 103 14.95 -2.05 8.63
N SER A 104 14.90 -3.19 7.97
CA SER A 104 15.55 -3.44 6.70
C SER A 104 14.55 -3.91 5.64
N ASP A 105 14.87 -3.67 4.37
CA ASP A 105 14.11 -4.14 3.22
C ASP A 105 14.03 -5.69 3.26
N PRO A 106 12.84 -6.28 3.36
CA PRO A 106 12.69 -7.74 3.41
C PRO A 106 12.82 -8.40 2.04
N PHE A 107 12.81 -7.62 0.94
CA PHE A 107 12.76 -8.12 -0.43
C PHE A 107 13.81 -7.49 -1.37
N PRO A 108 15.04 -7.17 -0.93
CA PRO A 108 15.99 -6.38 -1.71
C PRO A 108 16.36 -7.03 -3.05
N MET A 109 16.17 -8.36 -3.18
CA MET A 109 16.46 -9.12 -4.39
C MET A 109 15.51 -8.80 -5.56
N PHE A 110 14.37 -8.18 -5.30
CA PHE A 110 13.38 -7.84 -6.35
C PHE A 110 13.51 -6.40 -6.84
N PHE A 111 14.20 -5.53 -6.12
CA PHE A 111 14.36 -4.14 -6.54
C PHE A 111 15.00 -4.02 -7.92
N GLY A 112 14.38 -3.25 -8.80
CA GLY A 112 14.85 -3.02 -10.17
C GLY A 112 14.64 -4.18 -11.14
N LYS A 113 14.02 -5.28 -10.71
CA LYS A 113 13.66 -6.38 -11.60
C LYS A 113 12.28 -6.18 -12.19
N PRO A 114 12.04 -6.60 -13.45
CA PRO A 114 10.71 -6.65 -14.02
C PRO A 114 9.77 -7.49 -13.14
N PHE A 115 8.48 -7.14 -13.17
CA PHE A 115 7.46 -7.94 -12.48
C PHE A 115 7.39 -9.35 -13.09
N ASP A 116 7.41 -10.36 -12.24
CA ASP A 116 7.26 -11.76 -12.60
C ASP A 116 5.94 -12.31 -12.05
N PRO A 117 4.93 -12.57 -12.90
CA PRO A 117 3.64 -13.07 -12.45
C PRO A 117 3.72 -14.48 -11.85
N SER A 118 4.80 -15.24 -12.10
CA SER A 118 5.04 -16.55 -11.49
C SER A 118 5.60 -16.46 -10.06
N ALA A 119 6.12 -15.28 -9.68
CA ALA A 119 6.67 -14.98 -8.34
C ALA A 119 6.18 -13.60 -7.85
N PRO A 120 4.87 -13.39 -7.65
CA PRO A 120 4.26 -12.07 -7.44
C PRO A 120 4.49 -11.46 -6.05
N ASN A 121 5.34 -12.05 -5.21
CA ASN A 121 5.58 -11.65 -3.81
C ASN A 121 6.38 -10.33 -3.65
N SER A 122 6.62 -9.60 -4.74
CA SER A 122 7.46 -8.39 -4.72
C SER A 122 6.66 -7.09 -4.60
N THR A 123 5.34 -7.15 -4.53
CA THR A 123 4.49 -5.97 -4.45
C THR A 123 4.06 -5.69 -3.00
N THR A 124 3.85 -4.41 -2.71
CA THR A 124 3.21 -3.91 -1.48
C THR A 124 1.90 -3.24 -1.86
N ILE A 125 1.18 -2.71 -0.88
CA ILE A 125 -0.08 -2.00 -1.16
C ILE A 125 0.12 -0.55 -1.65
N THR A 126 1.32 0.04 -1.48
CA THR A 126 1.59 1.41 -1.94
C THR A 126 1.86 1.40 -3.45
N ILE A 127 0.80 1.48 -4.22
CA ILE A 127 0.72 1.29 -5.68
C ILE A 127 -0.15 2.36 -6.32
N LEU A 128 -0.08 2.43 -7.66
CA LEU A 128 -1.05 3.11 -8.51
C LEU A 128 -1.74 2.08 -9.41
N VAL A 129 -3.06 2.06 -9.43
CA VAL A 129 -3.83 1.09 -10.22
C VAL A 129 -5.05 1.76 -10.86
N ARG A 130 -5.49 1.27 -12.03
CA ARG A 130 -6.75 1.70 -12.66
C ARG A 130 -7.91 1.50 -11.69
N THR A 131 -8.71 2.54 -11.47
CA THR A 131 -9.83 2.47 -10.51
C THR A 131 -10.85 1.39 -10.88
N GLU A 132 -11.14 1.23 -12.18
CA GLU A 132 -12.06 0.18 -12.64
C GLU A 132 -11.53 -1.22 -12.32
N LEU A 133 -10.25 -1.49 -12.61
CA LEU A 133 -9.59 -2.74 -12.25
C LEU A 133 -9.61 -2.97 -10.74
N ALA A 134 -9.28 -1.94 -9.94
CA ALA A 134 -9.28 -2.05 -8.49
C ALA A 134 -10.68 -2.38 -7.93
N LYS A 135 -11.74 -1.80 -8.52
CA LYS A 135 -13.14 -2.07 -8.14
C LYS A 135 -13.61 -3.45 -8.58
N GLU A 136 -13.19 -3.91 -9.75
CA GLU A 136 -13.48 -5.26 -10.26
C GLU A 136 -12.89 -6.34 -9.36
N VAL A 137 -11.61 -6.21 -9.01
CA VAL A 137 -10.88 -7.15 -8.16
C VAL A 137 -11.35 -7.06 -6.71
N GLY A 138 -11.47 -5.83 -6.19
CA GLY A 138 -11.83 -5.57 -4.81
C GLY A 138 -10.80 -6.08 -3.79
N PHE A 139 -11.03 -5.74 -2.53
CA PHE A 139 -10.29 -6.34 -1.40
C PHE A 139 -11.17 -7.45 -0.82
N ALA A 140 -10.81 -8.70 -1.12
CA ALA A 140 -11.57 -9.86 -0.66
C ALA A 140 -11.49 -9.98 0.87
N ARG A 141 -12.64 -10.24 1.48
CA ARG A 141 -12.74 -10.74 2.82
C ARG A 141 -12.79 -12.27 2.72
N ASP A 142 -11.64 -12.94 2.70
CA ASP A 142 -11.63 -14.35 3.01
C ASP A 142 -11.53 -14.51 4.54
N PRO A 143 -12.58 -14.96 5.23
CA PRO A 143 -12.56 -15.18 6.67
C PRO A 143 -11.56 -16.25 7.08
N ASN A 144 -11.04 -17.03 6.14
CA ASN A 144 -10.06 -18.10 6.37
C ASN A 144 -8.62 -17.61 6.11
N VAL A 145 -8.43 -16.49 5.43
CA VAL A 145 -7.12 -15.84 5.27
C VAL A 145 -6.91 -14.94 6.49
N GLN A 146 -6.18 -15.45 7.46
CA GLN A 146 -5.79 -14.68 8.62
C GLN A 146 -4.97 -13.45 8.20
N VAL A 147 -5.58 -12.27 8.34
CA VAL A 147 -5.05 -10.95 8.66
C VAL A 147 -3.79 -10.44 7.94
N SER A 148 -3.02 -11.24 7.22
CA SER A 148 -1.83 -10.80 6.49
C SER A 148 -1.85 -11.32 5.07
N GLY A 149 -1.74 -10.40 4.10
CA GLY A 149 -1.64 -10.73 2.68
C GLY A 149 -2.82 -10.28 1.83
N GLU A 150 -3.65 -9.34 2.32
CA GLU A 150 -4.71 -8.74 1.52
C GLU A 150 -4.19 -7.97 0.31
N ASP A 151 -3.01 -7.36 0.44
CA ASP A 151 -2.27 -6.72 -0.64
C ASP A 151 -1.78 -7.76 -1.68
N PHE A 152 -1.29 -8.90 -1.21
CA PHE A 152 -0.90 -9.99 -2.08
C PHE A 152 -2.11 -10.61 -2.80
N GLN A 153 -3.24 -10.82 -2.11
CA GLN A 153 -4.47 -11.32 -2.73
C GLN A 153 -5.02 -10.33 -3.76
N PHE A 154 -4.93 -9.03 -3.48
CA PHE A 154 -5.30 -8.00 -4.45
C PHE A 154 -4.43 -8.08 -5.71
N THR A 155 -3.11 -8.24 -5.56
CA THR A 155 -2.19 -8.43 -6.69
C THR A 155 -2.53 -9.68 -7.50
N LEU A 156 -2.82 -10.81 -6.85
CA LEU A 156 -3.25 -12.04 -7.54
C LEU A 156 -4.56 -11.83 -8.30
N GLY A 157 -5.50 -11.10 -7.75
CA GLY A 157 -6.74 -10.72 -8.42
C GLY A 157 -6.48 -9.89 -9.68
N CYS A 158 -5.58 -8.90 -9.60
CA CYS A 158 -5.19 -8.09 -10.77
C CYS A 158 -4.51 -8.94 -11.85
N ILE A 159 -3.65 -9.91 -11.48
CA ILE A 159 -3.06 -10.86 -12.44
C ILE A 159 -4.16 -11.69 -13.12
N ALA A 160 -5.12 -12.22 -12.35
CA ALA A 160 -6.22 -13.02 -12.87
C ALA A 160 -7.13 -12.23 -13.82
N ALA A 161 -7.29 -10.93 -13.58
CA ALA A 161 -8.02 -10.01 -14.45
C ALA A 161 -7.21 -9.61 -15.72
N GLY A 162 -5.98 -10.10 -15.88
CA GLY A 162 -5.13 -9.83 -17.05
C GLY A 162 -4.43 -8.47 -17.02
N ALA A 163 -4.31 -7.84 -15.87
CA ALA A 163 -3.68 -6.54 -15.72
C ALA A 163 -2.21 -6.52 -16.15
N LYS A 164 -1.80 -5.48 -16.85
CA LYS A 164 -0.39 -5.19 -17.11
C LYS A 164 0.23 -4.55 -15.88
N ILE A 165 0.98 -5.34 -15.12
CA ILE A 165 1.68 -4.93 -13.90
C ILE A 165 3.12 -4.54 -14.24
N VAL A 166 3.56 -3.35 -13.79
CA VAL A 166 4.90 -2.82 -14.06
C VAL A 166 5.56 -2.37 -12.77
N HIS A 167 6.83 -2.75 -12.59
CA HIS A 167 7.68 -2.20 -11.54
C HIS A 167 8.28 -0.87 -12.00
N HIS A 168 8.03 0.19 -11.25
CA HIS A 168 8.76 1.45 -11.36
C HIS A 168 10.01 1.38 -10.46
N PRO A 169 11.25 1.30 -11.03
CA PRO A 169 12.46 1.00 -10.26
C PRO A 169 13.00 2.21 -9.51
N ALA A 170 12.14 2.92 -8.79
CA ALA A 170 12.49 4.06 -7.94
C ALA A 170 11.91 3.89 -6.54
N ARG A 171 12.61 4.42 -5.54
CA ARG A 171 12.13 4.45 -4.15
C ARG A 171 11.38 5.76 -3.93
N THR A 172 10.06 5.70 -3.99
CA THR A 172 9.20 6.88 -3.97
C THR A 172 8.33 6.99 -2.72
N TRP A 173 8.53 6.10 -1.76
CA TRP A 173 7.83 6.14 -0.49
C TRP A 173 8.68 5.53 0.65
N THR A 174 8.29 5.81 1.88
CA THR A 174 8.97 5.34 3.09
C THR A 174 8.03 4.45 3.89
N TRP A 175 8.49 3.21 4.13
CA TRP A 175 7.87 2.26 5.03
C TRP A 175 8.42 2.45 6.44
N HIS A 176 7.57 2.89 7.35
CA HIS A 176 7.92 3.04 8.76
C HIS A 176 7.69 1.74 9.50
N HIS A 177 8.77 1.00 9.74
CA HIS A 177 8.72 -0.22 10.53
C HIS A 177 8.82 0.10 12.03
N GLY A 178 7.91 -0.43 12.83
CA GLY A 178 7.87 -0.20 14.28
C GLY A 178 7.29 -1.40 15.03
N ALA A 179 7.26 -1.29 16.36
CA ALA A 179 6.79 -2.36 17.25
C ALA A 179 5.33 -2.81 16.99
N HIS A 180 4.56 -2.03 16.24
CA HIS A 180 3.15 -2.29 15.92
C HIS A 180 2.94 -2.74 14.47
N ASN A 181 3.98 -2.85 13.67
CA ASN A 181 3.86 -3.32 12.30
C ASN A 181 3.91 -4.85 12.25
N SER A 182 3.05 -5.44 11.44
CA SER A 182 2.91 -6.90 11.32
C SER A 182 3.91 -7.51 10.33
N SER A 183 4.52 -6.70 9.47
CA SER A 183 5.41 -7.13 8.38
C SER A 183 6.74 -6.35 8.39
N GLY A 184 7.73 -6.86 7.68
CA GLY A 184 9.09 -6.33 7.64
C GLY A 184 10.06 -7.06 8.58
N LEU A 185 11.36 -6.76 8.41
CA LEU A 185 12.41 -7.28 9.27
C LEU A 185 12.80 -6.20 10.29
N PRO A 186 12.55 -6.42 11.61
CA PRO A 186 12.95 -5.48 12.63
C PRO A 186 14.48 -5.33 12.66
N ASP A 187 14.97 -4.14 13.02
CA ASP A 187 16.38 -3.97 13.33
C ASP A 187 16.79 -4.93 14.43
N ARG A 188 18.00 -5.46 14.36
CA ARG A 188 18.52 -6.45 15.33
C ARG A 188 18.54 -5.93 16.78
N GLY A 189 18.37 -4.62 16.99
CA GLY A 189 18.25 -3.99 18.30
C GLY A 189 16.85 -4.09 18.91
N ASP A 190 15.81 -4.31 18.10
CA ASP A 190 14.42 -4.44 18.54
C ASP A 190 14.04 -5.92 18.73
N ALA A 191 14.77 -6.64 19.58
CA ALA A 191 14.36 -7.98 20.00
C ALA A 191 12.98 -7.88 20.66
N ARG A 192 11.92 -8.28 19.97
CA ARG A 192 10.58 -8.40 20.55
C ARG A 192 10.69 -9.24 21.82
N PRO A 193 10.19 -8.78 22.98
CA PRO A 193 10.08 -9.63 24.16
C PRO A 193 9.24 -10.83 23.77
N GLY A 194 9.87 -12.01 23.80
CA GLY A 194 9.38 -13.22 23.16
C GLY A 194 7.97 -13.61 23.56
N ASN A 195 7.21 -13.97 22.56
CA ASN A 195 6.04 -14.81 22.71
C ASN A 195 6.50 -16.22 23.09
N ARG A 196 6.89 -16.39 24.37
CA ARG A 196 7.18 -17.71 24.95
C ARG A 196 5.86 -18.44 25.06
N ARG A 197 5.55 -19.30 24.09
CA ARG A 197 4.50 -20.30 24.26
C ARG A 197 4.79 -21.05 25.56
N PRO A 198 3.81 -21.19 26.48
CA PRO A 198 4.01 -22.01 27.67
C PRO A 198 4.26 -23.45 27.21
N ARG A 199 5.39 -24.06 27.65
CA ARG A 199 5.64 -25.48 27.48
C ARG A 199 4.54 -26.23 28.23
N ARG A 200 3.68 -26.94 27.50
CA ARG A 200 2.78 -27.94 28.10
C ARG A 200 3.65 -29.00 28.80
N ARG A 201 3.42 -29.18 30.08
CA ARG A 201 3.86 -30.35 30.83
C ARG A 201 2.89 -31.50 30.55
#